data_1088d141fec5af8868ada84792c6fa62
#
_entry.id   1088d141fec5af8868ada84792c6fa62
#
_cell.length_a   1.000
_cell.length_b   1.000
_cell.length_c   1.000
_cell.angle_alpha   90.00
_cell.angle_beta   90.00
_cell.angle_gamma   90.00
#
_symmetry.space_group_name_H-M   'P 1'
#
loop_
_entity.id
_entity.type
_entity.pdbx_description
1 polymer ?
#
loop_
_entity_poly.entity_id
_entity_poly.type
_entity_poly.pdbx_seq_one_letter_code
_entity_poly.pdbx_strand_id
1 'polypeptide(L)'
;MSINSELSEITQLLHQDNYSCVVRNGVETQAFSRQGVQDLLSLYEERPEFLYNAMVADKVVGKGAAALMILGKVAGIYAAVISKPALDLLTEHNMYVKYD
;
A
#
# COMPACT_ATOMS: atom_id res chain seq x y z
N MET A 1 -13.74 -4.31 -11.90
CA MET A 1 -13.78 -4.20 -10.43
C MET A 1 -13.31 -2.83 -10.03
N SER A 2 -13.93 -2.20 -9.06
CA SER A 2 -13.55 -0.85 -8.64
C SER A 2 -12.35 -0.88 -7.69
N ILE A 3 -11.65 0.25 -7.58
CA ILE A 3 -10.56 0.42 -6.62
C ILE A 3 -11.05 0.10 -5.21
N ASN A 4 -12.25 0.55 -4.86
CA ASN A 4 -12.86 0.31 -3.55
C ASN A 4 -13.01 -1.18 -3.26
N SER A 5 -13.51 -1.96 -4.21
CA SER A 5 -13.72 -3.40 -4.03
C SER A 5 -12.40 -4.14 -3.85
N GLU A 6 -11.41 -3.85 -4.69
CA GLU A 6 -10.10 -4.49 -4.60
C GLU A 6 -9.40 -4.12 -3.29
N LEU A 7 -9.47 -2.84 -2.93
CA LEU A 7 -8.83 -2.36 -1.71
C LEU A 7 -9.49 -2.99 -0.47
N SER A 8 -10.81 -3.15 -0.48
CA SER A 8 -11.53 -3.79 0.61
C SER A 8 -11.11 -5.25 0.78
N GLU A 9 -10.91 -5.98 -0.32
CA GLU A 9 -10.48 -7.38 -0.26
C GLU A 9 -9.10 -7.53 0.38
N ILE A 10 -8.13 -6.73 -0.03
CA ILE A 10 -6.78 -6.84 0.54
C ILE A 10 -6.71 -6.27 1.95
N THR A 11 -7.58 -5.33 2.30
CA THR A 11 -7.71 -4.83 3.67
C THR A 11 -8.18 -5.95 4.59
N GLN A 12 -9.18 -6.74 4.16
CA GLN A 12 -9.62 -7.92 4.91
C GLN A 12 -8.48 -8.91 5.10
N LEU A 13 -7.74 -9.18 4.04
CA LEU A 13 -6.62 -10.11 4.09
C LEU A 13 -5.55 -9.61 5.07
N LEU A 14 -5.26 -8.32 5.06
CA LEU A 14 -4.30 -7.70 5.96
C LEU A 14 -4.64 -7.99 7.42
N HIS A 15 -5.90 -7.76 7.80
CA HIS A 15 -6.35 -7.92 9.18
C HIS A 15 -6.55 -9.38 9.56
N GLN A 16 -7.15 -10.16 8.67
CA GLN A 16 -7.52 -11.54 8.95
C GLN A 16 -6.29 -12.41 9.24
N ASP A 17 -5.22 -12.24 8.47
CA ASP A 17 -4.01 -13.04 8.60
C ASP A 17 -2.87 -12.30 9.30
N ASN A 18 -3.17 -11.12 9.85
CA ASN A 18 -2.22 -10.31 10.61
C ASN A 18 -0.95 -9.98 9.84
N TYR A 19 -1.09 -9.68 8.55
CA TYR A 19 0.03 -9.20 7.75
C TYR A 19 0.37 -7.75 8.07
N SER A 20 1.58 -7.33 7.77
CA SER A 20 1.99 -5.93 7.88
C SER A 20 1.66 -5.14 6.62
N CYS A 21 1.73 -5.79 5.46
CA CYS A 21 1.49 -5.14 4.18
C CYS A 21 1.03 -6.18 3.16
N VAL A 22 0.04 -5.81 2.34
CA VAL A 22 -0.45 -6.64 1.25
C VAL A 22 -0.48 -5.80 -0.02
N VAL A 23 0.10 -6.32 -1.09
CA VAL A 23 0.15 -5.65 -2.39
C VAL A 23 -0.51 -6.57 -3.42
N ARG A 24 -1.45 -6.05 -4.18
CA ARG A 24 -2.13 -6.81 -5.24
C ARG A 24 -2.05 -6.05 -6.55
N ASN A 25 -1.63 -6.75 -7.58
CA ASN A 25 -1.66 -6.22 -8.94
C ASN A 25 -2.24 -7.31 -9.85
N GLY A 26 -3.43 -7.05 -10.39
CA GLY A 26 -4.14 -8.04 -11.19
C GLY A 26 -4.45 -9.28 -10.38
N VAL A 27 -3.94 -10.43 -10.83
CA VAL A 27 -4.19 -11.71 -10.16
C VAL A 27 -3.11 -12.06 -9.14
N GLU A 28 -2.02 -11.32 -9.09
CA GLU A 28 -0.92 -11.59 -8.16
C GLU A 28 -1.09 -10.81 -6.86
N THR A 29 -0.97 -11.51 -5.73
CA THR A 29 -1.01 -10.90 -4.40
C THR A 29 0.25 -11.30 -3.64
N GLN A 30 0.94 -10.30 -3.09
CA GLN A 30 2.10 -10.50 -2.22
C GLN A 30 1.74 -9.99 -0.83
N ALA A 31 1.96 -10.81 0.18
CA ALA A 31 1.65 -10.47 1.56
C ALA A 31 2.92 -10.58 2.41
N PHE A 32 3.12 -9.60 3.29
CA PHE A 32 4.35 -9.46 4.07
C PHE A 32 4.01 -9.35 5.55
N SER A 33 4.90 -9.87 6.39
CA SER A 33 4.71 -9.85 7.83
C SER A 33 5.76 -9.04 8.57
N ARG A 34 6.79 -8.54 7.89
CA ARG A 34 7.82 -7.71 8.51
C ARG A 34 7.32 -6.29 8.70
N GLN A 35 7.76 -5.66 9.79
CA GLN A 35 7.45 -4.26 10.04
C GLN A 35 8.38 -3.35 9.23
N GLY A 36 7.92 -2.12 8.99
CA GLY A 36 8.71 -1.10 8.31
C GLY A 36 8.53 -1.15 6.80
N VAL A 37 9.40 -0.43 6.09
CA VAL A 37 9.25 -0.19 4.65
C VAL A 37 10.09 -1.12 3.79
N GLN A 38 10.80 -2.07 4.41
CA GLN A 38 11.79 -2.88 3.69
C GLN A 38 11.16 -3.65 2.52
N ASP A 39 9.97 -4.20 2.73
CA ASP A 39 9.32 -4.99 1.68
C ASP A 39 8.86 -4.11 0.52
N LEU A 40 8.32 -2.93 0.81
CA LEU A 40 7.96 -1.98 -0.25
C LEU A 40 9.19 -1.50 -1.01
N LEU A 41 10.27 -1.22 -0.30
CA LEU A 41 11.51 -0.79 -0.92
C LEU A 41 12.05 -1.88 -1.85
N SER A 42 12.05 -3.14 -1.40
CA SER A 42 12.49 -4.26 -2.21
C SER A 42 11.64 -4.40 -3.48
N LEU A 43 10.33 -4.27 -3.36
CA LEU A 43 9.44 -4.31 -4.52
C LEU A 43 9.76 -3.18 -5.50
N TYR A 44 9.97 -1.98 -4.97
CA TYR A 44 10.28 -0.83 -5.80
C TYR A 44 11.58 -1.02 -6.58
N GLU A 45 12.60 -1.57 -5.91
CA GLU A 45 13.92 -1.77 -6.51
C GLU A 45 13.95 -2.96 -7.47
N GLU A 46 13.29 -4.07 -7.11
CA GLU A 46 13.41 -5.33 -7.83
C GLU A 46 12.25 -5.59 -8.80
N ARG A 47 11.06 -5.09 -8.46
CA ARG A 47 9.85 -5.33 -9.27
C ARG A 47 9.00 -4.06 -9.33
N PRO A 48 9.52 -2.95 -9.86
CA PRO A 48 8.72 -1.71 -9.94
C PRO A 48 7.44 -1.88 -10.75
N GLU A 49 7.44 -2.78 -11.74
CA GLU A 49 6.25 -3.06 -12.55
C GLU A 49 5.11 -3.65 -11.72
N PHE A 50 5.43 -4.35 -10.62
CA PHE A 50 4.41 -4.92 -9.75
C PHE A 50 3.72 -3.84 -8.91
N LEU A 51 4.43 -2.80 -8.53
CA LEU A 51 3.86 -1.66 -7.80
C LEU A 51 3.02 -0.76 -8.70
N TYR A 52 3.40 -0.65 -9.96
CA TYR A 52 2.71 0.26 -10.88
C TYR A 52 1.23 -0.13 -10.98
N ASN A 53 0.38 0.82 -10.61
CA ASN A 53 -1.08 0.65 -10.65
C ASN A 53 -1.63 -0.41 -9.69
N ALA A 54 -0.84 -0.79 -8.68
CA ALA A 54 -1.24 -1.81 -7.70
C ALA A 54 -2.12 -1.23 -6.60
N MET A 55 -2.78 -2.13 -5.86
CA MET A 55 -3.48 -1.79 -4.60
C MET A 55 -2.59 -2.19 -3.45
N VAL A 56 -2.48 -1.34 -2.43
CA VAL A 56 -1.65 -1.58 -1.26
C VAL A 56 -2.48 -1.41 0.01
N ALA A 57 -2.45 -2.41 0.88
CA ALA A 57 -3.00 -2.31 2.22
C ALA A 57 -1.84 -2.44 3.21
N ASP A 58 -1.69 -1.47 4.10
CA ASP A 58 -0.56 -1.40 5.01
C ASP A 58 -1.06 -1.09 6.42
N LYS A 59 -0.50 -1.74 7.43
CA LYS A 59 -0.87 -1.47 8.81
C LYS A 59 -0.46 -0.08 9.26
N VAL A 60 0.77 0.31 8.93
CA VAL A 60 1.33 1.60 9.38
C VAL A 60 2.01 2.28 8.21
N VAL A 61 1.51 3.43 7.83
CA VAL A 61 2.08 4.21 6.73
C VAL A 61 2.72 5.47 7.30
N GLY A 62 4.05 5.50 7.30
CA GLY A 62 4.82 6.69 7.58
C GLY A 62 5.23 7.37 6.28
N LYS A 63 6.00 8.46 6.41
CA LYS A 63 6.39 9.27 5.25
C LYS A 63 7.22 8.48 4.24
N GLY A 64 8.10 7.58 4.73
CA GLY A 64 8.93 6.75 3.85
C GLY A 64 8.09 5.80 3.00
N ALA A 65 7.11 5.12 3.62
CA ALA A 65 6.21 4.24 2.90
C ALA A 65 5.39 5.02 1.89
N ALA A 66 4.87 6.19 2.27
CA ALA A 66 4.10 7.05 1.39
C ALA A 66 4.94 7.45 0.16
N ALA A 67 6.19 7.82 0.37
CA ALA A 67 7.08 8.19 -0.74
C ALA A 67 7.28 7.02 -1.71
N LEU A 68 7.47 5.81 -1.20
CA LEU A 68 7.62 4.62 -2.05
C LEU A 68 6.35 4.32 -2.84
N MET A 69 5.19 4.52 -2.23
CA MET A 69 3.90 4.31 -2.92
C MET A 69 3.72 5.31 -4.05
N ILE A 70 4.13 6.55 -3.85
CA ILE A 70 4.08 7.58 -4.88
C ILE A 70 5.07 7.26 -6.01
N LEU A 71 6.30 6.96 -5.66
CA LEU A 71 7.34 6.61 -6.64
C LEU A 71 6.95 5.37 -7.44
N GLY A 72 6.36 4.39 -6.78
CA GLY A 72 5.90 3.17 -7.42
C GLY A 72 4.63 3.34 -8.23
N LYS A 73 3.95 4.48 -8.09
CA LYS A 73 2.71 4.81 -8.80
C LYS A 73 1.59 3.82 -8.55
N VAL A 74 1.38 3.48 -7.27
CA VAL A 74 0.26 2.61 -6.89
C VAL A 74 -1.07 3.31 -7.17
N ALA A 75 -2.12 2.53 -7.37
CA ALA A 75 -3.44 3.06 -7.72
C ALA A 75 -4.29 3.39 -6.50
N GLY A 76 -4.17 2.62 -5.44
CA GLY A 76 -4.98 2.84 -4.24
C GLY A 76 -4.28 2.32 -2.99
N ILE A 77 -4.55 2.96 -1.86
CA ILE A 77 -3.88 2.68 -0.60
C ILE A 77 -4.92 2.59 0.52
N TYR A 78 -4.78 1.58 1.36
CA TYR A 78 -5.43 1.54 2.67
C TYR A 78 -4.35 1.54 3.74
N ALA A 79 -4.56 2.35 4.78
CA ALA A 79 -3.67 2.39 5.94
C ALA A 79 -4.49 2.23 7.22
N ALA A 80 -4.14 1.27 8.07
CA ALA A 80 -4.80 1.15 9.38
C ALA A 80 -4.37 2.32 10.26
N VAL A 81 -3.08 2.67 10.22
CA VAL A 81 -2.53 3.84 10.90
C VAL A 81 -1.71 4.62 9.90
N ILE A 82 -1.91 5.93 9.85
CA ILE A 82 -1.14 6.78 8.94
C ILE A 82 -0.71 8.04 9.68
N SER A 83 0.57 8.42 9.52
CA SER A 83 1.06 9.66 10.10
C SER A 83 0.52 10.86 9.30
N LYS A 84 0.41 12.00 9.97
CA LYS A 84 -0.07 13.21 9.29
C LYS A 84 0.87 13.61 8.13
N PRO A 85 2.19 13.60 8.29
CA PRO A 85 3.07 13.92 7.15
C PRO A 85 2.88 12.97 5.97
N ALA A 86 2.62 11.68 6.23
CA ALA A 86 2.36 10.71 5.16
C ALA A 86 1.05 11.02 4.45
N LEU A 87 0.00 11.30 5.21
CA LEU A 87 -1.31 11.64 4.63
C LEU A 87 -1.22 12.91 3.79
N ASP A 88 -0.53 13.93 4.29
CA ASP A 88 -0.35 15.18 3.56
C ASP A 88 0.40 14.93 2.24
N LEU A 89 1.45 14.12 2.28
CA LEU A 89 2.24 13.80 1.09
C LEU A 89 1.40 13.07 0.04
N LEU A 90 0.64 12.07 0.46
CA LEU A 90 -0.23 11.32 -0.44
C LEU A 90 -1.32 12.21 -1.04
N THR A 91 -1.90 13.07 -0.23
CA THR A 91 -2.94 14.00 -0.67
C THR A 91 -2.39 15.00 -1.70
N GLU A 92 -1.20 15.52 -1.47
CA GLU A 92 -0.54 16.44 -2.41
C GLU A 92 -0.34 15.82 -3.78
N HIS A 93 -0.14 14.50 -3.83
CA HIS A 93 0.07 13.77 -5.07
C HIS A 93 -1.20 13.13 -5.62
N ASN A 94 -2.35 13.52 -5.07
CA ASN A 94 -3.66 13.06 -5.54
C ASN A 94 -3.82 11.54 -5.49
N MET A 95 -3.20 10.90 -4.50
CA MET A 95 -3.30 9.45 -4.31
C MET A 95 -4.65 9.10 -3.69
N TYR A 96 -5.20 7.96 -4.11
CA TYR A 96 -6.42 7.43 -3.51
C TYR A 96 -6.05 6.73 -2.19
N VAL A 97 -6.53 7.28 -1.08
CA VAL A 97 -6.17 6.79 0.26
C VAL A 97 -7.41 6.58 1.11
N LYS A 98 -7.51 5.41 1.71
CA LYS A 98 -8.48 5.15 2.78
C LYS A 98 -7.71 4.83 4.06
N TYR A 99 -8.25 5.27 5.20
CA TYR A 99 -7.63 4.97 6.50
C TYR A 99 -8.70 4.93 7.59
N ASP A 100 -8.38 4.27 8.66
CA ASP A 100 -9.28 4.14 9.82
C ASP A 100 -9.22 5.37 10.74
#